data_13dee3c02cd9d3eb8e7a16e402300978
#
_entry.id   13dee3c02cd9d3eb8e7a16e402300978
#
_cell.length_a   1.000
_cell.length_b   1.000
_cell.length_c   1.000
_cell.angle_alpha   90.00
_cell.angle_beta   90.00
_cell.angle_gamma   90.00
#
_symmetry.space_group_name_H-M   'P 1'
#
loop_
_entity.id
_entity.type
_entity.pdbx_description
1 polymer ?
#
loop_
_entity_poly.entity_id
_entity_poly.type
_entity_poly.pdbx_seq_one_letter_code
_entity_poly.pdbx_strand_id
1 'polypeptide(L)' 'MGYIHSTVRSAQVISVIRTESRTGAGTEENPNRIVTQYWSTDGELLAVHDPLIQDAWLPSSPPPIQ' A
#
# COMPACT_ATOMS: atom_id res chain seq x y z
N MET A 1 -7.20 3.19 -17.29
CA MET A 1 -6.16 3.01 -16.69
C MET A 1 -4.92 3.27 -17.41
N GLY A 2 -4.29 4.02 -17.09
CA GLY A 2 -3.24 4.32 -17.84
C GLY A 2 -2.01 3.60 -17.52
N TYR A 3 -1.83 2.46 -18.03
CA TYR A 3 -0.71 1.87 -17.81
C TYR A 3 0.23 2.07 -18.86
N ILE A 4 1.49 2.16 -18.60
CA ILE A 4 2.50 2.17 -19.54
C ILE A 4 2.73 0.85 -20.02
N HIS A 5 3.16 0.70 -21.19
CA HIS A 5 3.59 -0.57 -21.69
C HIS A 5 4.82 -1.00 -20.97
N SER A 6 4.77 -2.13 -20.32
CA SER A 6 5.91 -2.64 -19.62
C SER A 6 5.96 -4.14 -19.75
N THR A 7 7.14 -4.67 -19.66
CA THR A 7 7.37 -6.10 -19.71
C THR A 7 8.06 -6.50 -18.43
N VAL A 8 7.61 -7.59 -17.86
CA VAL A 8 8.24 -8.10 -16.66
C VAL A 8 9.63 -8.58 -17.02
N ARG A 9 10.63 -8.06 -16.35
CA ARG A 9 11.99 -8.47 -16.60
C ARG A 9 12.43 -9.60 -15.70
N SER A 10 11.85 -9.67 -14.53
CA SER A 10 12.18 -10.75 -13.60
C SER A 10 11.08 -10.88 -12.59
N ALA A 11 11.05 -12.00 -11.93
CA ALA A 11 10.12 -12.24 -10.85
C ALA A 11 10.81 -13.14 -9.85
N GLN A 12 10.59 -12.86 -8.58
CA GLN A 12 11.21 -13.67 -7.54
C GLN A 12 10.39 -13.55 -6.28
N VAL A 13 10.53 -14.52 -5.42
CA VAL A 13 9.90 -14.51 -4.12
C VAL A 13 10.85 -13.82 -3.16
N ILE A 14 10.31 -12.89 -2.41
CA ILE A 14 11.11 -12.19 -1.41
C ILE A 14 10.39 -12.28 -0.09
N SER A 15 11.12 -12.03 0.99
CA SER A 15 10.53 -12.01 2.32
C SER A 15 10.18 -10.59 2.70
N VAL A 16 8.99 -10.42 3.24
CA VAL A 16 8.54 -9.12 3.72
C VAL A 16 7.87 -9.33 5.08
N ILE A 17 7.75 -8.26 5.82
CA ILE A 17 7.03 -8.25 7.07
C ILE A 17 5.71 -7.55 6.80
N ARG A 18 4.62 -8.23 7.08
CA ARG A 18 3.30 -7.65 6.92
C ARG A 18 2.77 -7.28 8.29
N THR A 19 2.35 -6.03 8.42
CA THR A 19 1.72 -5.58 9.65
C THR A 19 0.29 -5.16 9.36
N GLU A 20 -0.57 -5.34 10.34
CA GLU A 20 -1.94 -4.89 10.27
C GLU A 20 -2.19 -4.02 11.48
N SER A 21 -2.70 -2.83 11.24
CA SER A 21 -2.93 -1.87 12.31
C SER A 21 -4.35 -1.37 12.25
N ARG A 22 -4.96 -1.23 13.41
CA ARG A 22 -6.23 -0.54 13.47
C ARG A 22 -5.98 0.92 13.36
N THR A 23 -6.69 1.55 12.46
CA THR A 23 -6.49 2.95 12.15
C THR A 23 -7.84 3.62 12.06
N GLY A 24 -7.90 4.87 12.44
CA GLY A 24 -9.11 5.63 12.30
C GLY A 24 -9.58 6.19 13.62
N ALA A 25 -10.44 7.20 13.52
CA ALA A 25 -11.03 7.86 14.68
C ALA A 25 -12.46 7.44 14.93
N GLY A 26 -13.02 6.61 14.09
CA GLY A 26 -14.41 6.20 14.23
C GLY A 26 -15.40 7.20 13.68
N THR A 27 -14.95 8.12 12.86
CA THR A 27 -15.81 9.12 12.26
C THR A 27 -16.09 8.77 10.81
N GLU A 28 -17.00 9.46 10.20
CA GLU A 28 -17.28 9.23 8.78
C GLU A 28 -16.09 9.56 7.91
N GLU A 29 -15.37 10.60 8.26
CA GLU A 29 -14.20 10.98 7.47
C GLU A 29 -13.02 10.10 7.75
N ASN A 30 -12.99 9.48 8.90
CA ASN A 30 -11.86 8.66 9.29
C ASN A 30 -12.36 7.42 10.02
N PRO A 31 -12.99 6.50 9.29
CA PRO A 31 -13.58 5.34 9.93
C PRO A 31 -12.53 4.36 10.42
N ASN A 32 -12.90 3.57 11.38
CA ASN A 32 -12.03 2.52 11.86
C ASN A 32 -11.86 1.49 10.76
N ARG A 33 -10.62 1.07 10.56
CA ARG A 33 -10.30 0.11 9.52
C ARG A 33 -8.97 -0.53 9.83
N ILE A 34 -8.66 -1.56 9.08
CA ILE A 34 -7.37 -2.23 9.20
C ILE A 34 -6.51 -1.77 8.03
N VAL A 35 -5.38 -1.22 8.34
CA VAL A 35 -4.41 -0.80 7.32
C VAL A 35 -3.30 -1.84 7.32
N THR A 36 -2.99 -2.35 6.16
CA THR A 36 -1.93 -3.34 5.98
C THR A 36 -0.71 -2.65 5.41
N GLN A 37 0.43 -2.94 6.00
CA GLN A 37 1.69 -2.39 5.54
C GLN A 37 2.66 -3.52 5.30
N TYR A 38 3.51 -3.34 4.33
CA TYR A 38 4.54 -4.31 3.98
C TYR A 38 5.89 -3.63 4.12
N TRP A 39 6.77 -4.29 4.84
CA TRP A 39 8.08 -3.74 5.19
C TRP A 39 9.15 -4.69 4.73
N SER A 40 10.31 -4.16 4.40
CA SER A 40 11.47 -4.99 4.18
C SER A 40 11.94 -5.53 5.52
N THR A 41 12.77 -6.54 5.46
CA THR A 41 13.33 -7.09 6.71
C THR A 41 14.29 -6.11 7.38
N ASP A 42 14.67 -5.06 6.67
CA ASP A 42 15.49 -4.00 7.24
C ASP A 42 14.66 -2.89 7.85
N GLY A 43 13.35 -2.97 7.76
CA GLY A 43 12.48 -1.97 8.36
C GLY A 43 12.05 -0.85 7.43
N GLU A 44 12.25 -1.02 6.16
CA GLU A 44 11.85 -0.01 5.19
C GLU A 44 10.42 -0.28 4.71
N LEU A 45 9.59 0.73 4.71
CA LEU A 45 8.21 0.59 4.27
C LEU A 45 8.17 0.45 2.75
N LEU A 46 7.58 -0.62 2.28
CA LEU A 46 7.55 -0.92 0.86
C LEU A 46 6.20 -0.62 0.24
N ALA A 47 5.12 -0.89 0.95
CA ALA A 47 3.79 -0.70 0.40
C ALA A 47 2.79 -0.55 1.53
N VAL A 48 1.68 0.12 1.23
CA VAL A 48 0.59 0.31 2.18
C VAL A 48 -0.70 0.02 1.46
N HIS A 49 -1.56 -0.71 2.11
CA HIS A 49 -2.92 -0.89 1.63
C HIS A 49 -3.88 -0.34 2.68
N ASP A 50 -4.51 0.77 2.36
CA ASP A 50 -5.49 1.40 3.23
C ASP A 50 -6.82 1.35 2.51
N PRO A 51 -7.82 0.63 3.05
CA PRO A 51 -9.09 0.52 2.35
C PRO A 51 -9.80 1.84 2.14
N LEU A 52 -9.50 2.83 2.96
CA LEU A 52 -10.10 4.14 2.78
C LEU A 52 -9.54 4.83 1.55
N ILE A 53 -8.28 4.57 1.24
CA ILE A 53 -7.63 5.17 0.09
C ILE A 53 -7.22 4.03 -0.81
N GLN A 54 -8.10 3.67 -1.71
CA GLN A 54 -7.92 2.43 -2.44
C GLN A 54 -6.79 2.45 -3.43
N ASP A 55 -6.34 3.63 -3.82
CA ASP A 55 -5.29 3.74 -4.79
C ASP A 55 -3.92 3.87 -4.16
N ALA A 56 -3.83 3.77 -2.87
CA ALA A 56 -2.58 4.03 -2.19
C ALA A 56 -1.80 2.76 -1.97
N TRP A 57 -1.44 2.11 -3.05
CA TRP A 57 -0.70 0.89 -2.95
C TRP A 57 0.75 1.08 -2.65
N LEU A 58 1.33 2.15 -3.14
CA LEU A 58 2.74 2.39 -2.99
C LEU A 58 2.93 3.67 -2.22
N PRO A 59 3.80 3.68 -1.24
CA PRO A 59 4.01 4.89 -0.45
C PRO A 59 4.44 6.07 -1.27
N SER A 60 5.20 5.83 -2.30
CA SER A 60 5.68 6.92 -3.13
C SER A 60 4.83 7.14 -4.35
N SER A 61 3.76 6.43 -4.47
CA SER A 61 2.95 6.55 -5.65
C SER A 61 2.23 7.86 -5.64
N PRO A 62 2.31 8.64 -6.67
CA PRO A 62 1.50 9.84 -6.71
C PRO A 62 0.06 9.46 -6.82
N PRO A 63 -0.83 10.30 -6.41
CA PRO A 63 -2.22 10.00 -6.58
C PRO A 63 -2.50 9.86 -8.05
N PRO A 64 -3.43 9.01 -8.39
CA PRO A 64 -3.77 8.88 -9.78
C PRO A 64 -4.24 10.20 -10.30
N ILE A 65 -4.04 10.35 -11.55
CA ILE A 65 -4.50 11.53 -12.15
C ILE A 65 -5.98 11.48 -12.12
N GLN A 66 -6.50 12.40 -11.54
CA GLN A 66 -7.91 12.38 -11.38
C GLN A 66 -8.61 13.10 -12.43
#